data_9d87d814d996aab01b4feb4def55cb2f
#
_entry.id   9d87d814d996aab01b4feb4def55cb2f
#
_cell.length_a   1.000
_cell.length_b   1.000
_cell.length_c   1.000
_cell.angle_alpha   90.00
_cell.angle_beta   90.00
_cell.angle_gamma   90.00
#
_symmetry.space_group_name_H-M   'P 1'
#
loop_
_entity.id
_entity.type
_entity.pdbx_description
1 polymer ?
#
loop_
_entity_poly.entity_id
_entity_poly.type
_entity_poly.pdbx_seq_one_letter_code
_entity_poly.pdbx_strand_id
1 'polypeptide(L)' 'MKYPVDTIVMINNREWRVAEYRMGRGREWVYTLSNELTDGRFETMCLNEIAIGKIMIKEPQGDVPLELKEEVFA' A
#
# COMPACT_ATOMS: atom_id res chain seq x y z
N MET A 1 12.79 -6.34 3.17
CA MET A 1 11.67 -5.62 2.52
C MET A 1 10.37 -6.30 2.88
N LYS A 2 9.40 -5.51 3.30
CA LYS A 2 8.15 -6.04 3.88
C LYS A 2 6.99 -6.05 2.88
N TYR A 3 7.00 -5.12 1.92
CA TYR A 3 5.90 -4.98 0.96
C TYR A 3 6.43 -5.19 -0.45
N PRO A 4 6.25 -6.38 -1.01
CA PRO A 4 6.79 -6.65 -2.36
C PRO A 4 6.04 -5.88 -3.44
N VAL A 5 6.62 -5.84 -4.63
CA VAL A 5 5.98 -5.24 -5.81
C VAL A 5 4.59 -5.86 -5.98
N ASP A 6 3.64 -5.02 -6.36
CA ASP A 6 2.22 -5.35 -6.56
C ASP A 6 1.41 -5.49 -5.26
N THR A 7 2.03 -5.24 -4.10
CA THR A 7 1.24 -5.12 -2.87
C THR A 7 0.28 -3.94 -3.00
N ILE A 8 -0.96 -4.15 -2.60
CA ILE A 8 -1.99 -3.12 -2.64
C ILE A 8 -2.06 -2.42 -1.30
N VAL A 9 -2.04 -1.09 -1.32
CA VAL A 9 -2.17 -0.26 -0.13
C VAL A 9 -3.34 0.68 -0.36
N MET A 10 -4.33 0.65 0.53
CA MET A 10 -5.48 1.55 0.43
C MET A 10 -5.19 2.84 1.17
N ILE A 11 -5.32 3.97 0.48
CA ILE A 11 -5.11 5.29 1.05
C ILE A 11 -6.28 6.16 0.64
N ASN A 12 -7.07 6.62 1.61
CA ASN A 12 -8.24 7.46 1.35
C ASN A 12 -9.20 6.81 0.36
N ASN A 13 -9.45 5.52 0.53
CA ASN A 13 -10.33 4.73 -0.32
C ASN A 13 -9.84 4.59 -1.76
N ARG A 14 -8.57 4.85 -1.99
CA ARG A 14 -7.98 4.67 -3.31
C ARG A 14 -6.92 3.58 -3.24
N GLU A 15 -6.86 2.80 -4.28
CA GLU A 15 -5.97 1.66 -4.35
C GLU A 15 -4.61 2.10 -4.90
N TRP A 16 -3.58 1.93 -4.12
CA TRP A 16 -2.21 2.20 -4.54
C TRP A 16 -1.45 0.88 -4.59
N ARG A 17 -0.58 0.75 -5.56
CA ARG A 17 0.16 -0.48 -5.76
C ARG A 17 1.65 -0.20 -5.65
N VAL A 18 2.38 -1.06 -4.94
CA VAL A 18 3.83 -0.93 -4.84
C VAL A 18 4.42 -1.20 -6.23
N ALA A 19 5.08 -0.18 -6.81
CA ALA A 19 5.71 -0.31 -8.12
C ALA A 19 7.17 -0.71 -7.99
N GLU A 20 7.85 -0.20 -6.97
CA GLU A 20 9.25 -0.54 -6.73
C GLU A 20 9.61 -0.19 -5.29
N TYR A 21 10.76 -0.67 -4.85
CA TYR A 21 11.27 -0.37 -3.53
C TYR A 21 12.77 -0.24 -3.59
N ARG A 22 13.33 0.50 -2.64
CA ARG A 22 14.77 0.69 -2.56
C ARG A 22 15.14 1.00 -1.12
N MET A 23 16.42 0.84 -0.82
CA MET A 23 16.93 1.21 0.49
C MET A 23 17.25 2.69 0.49
N GLY A 24 16.68 3.43 1.44
CA GLY A 24 16.93 4.84 1.58
C GLY A 24 18.21 5.11 2.36
N ARG A 25 18.57 6.38 2.44
CA ARG A 25 19.81 6.79 3.12
C ARG A 25 19.80 6.47 4.60
N GLY A 26 18.63 6.50 5.22
CA GLY A 26 18.50 6.19 6.64
C GLY A 26 18.43 4.71 6.94
N ARG A 27 18.79 3.88 5.96
CA ARG A 27 18.71 2.43 6.08
C ARG A 27 17.30 1.94 6.29
N GLU A 28 16.35 2.64 5.71
CA GLU A 28 14.95 2.26 5.74
C GLU A 28 14.52 1.91 4.32
N TRP A 29 13.56 1.00 4.21
CA TRP A 29 12.99 0.68 2.92
C TRP A 29 12.04 1.80 2.50
N VAL A 30 12.18 2.24 1.26
CA VAL A 30 11.32 3.28 0.67
C VAL A 30 10.62 2.66 -0.52
N TYR A 31 9.32 2.92 -0.63
CA TYR A 31 8.46 2.31 -1.63
C TYR A 31 7.87 3.39 -2.52
N THR A 32 7.89 3.13 -3.82
CA THR A 32 7.16 3.97 -4.76
C THR A 32 5.83 3.32 -5.01
N LEU A 33 4.75 4.03 -4.70
CA LEU A 33 3.41 3.56 -4.92
C LEU A 33 2.85 4.23 -6.15
N SER A 34 2.03 3.52 -6.92
CA SER A 34 1.37 4.09 -8.08
C SER A 34 -0.13 3.86 -8.00
N ASN A 35 -0.87 4.79 -8.57
CA ASN A 35 -2.31 4.76 -8.62
C ASN A 35 -2.76 5.19 -10.01
N GLU A 36 -3.58 4.39 -10.65
CA GLU A 36 -4.06 4.70 -11.99
C GLU A 36 -5.25 5.65 -11.92
N LEU A 37 -5.16 6.73 -12.69
CA LEU A 37 -6.24 7.71 -12.77
C LEU A 37 -7.24 7.29 -13.83
N THR A 38 -8.43 7.92 -13.81
CA THR A 38 -9.50 7.53 -14.71
C THR A 38 -9.18 7.77 -16.18
N ASP A 39 -8.24 8.68 -16.48
CA ASP A 39 -7.83 8.97 -17.85
C ASP A 39 -6.65 8.12 -18.32
N GLY A 40 -6.29 7.11 -17.55
CA GLY A 40 -5.21 6.20 -17.92
C GLY A 40 -3.84 6.65 -17.49
N ARG A 41 -3.71 7.82 -16.91
CA ARG A 41 -2.43 8.27 -16.37
C ARG A 41 -2.21 7.67 -15.00
N PHE A 42 -0.97 7.75 -14.53
CA PHE A 42 -0.60 7.28 -13.20
C PHE A 42 -0.11 8.44 -12.35
N GLU A 43 -0.42 8.40 -11.07
CA GLU A 43 0.27 9.26 -10.12
C GLU A 43 1.10 8.35 -9.21
N THR A 44 2.18 8.91 -8.67
CA THR A 44 3.09 8.15 -7.82
C THR A 44 3.39 8.93 -6.55
N MET A 45 3.76 8.20 -5.52
CA MET A 45 4.24 8.79 -4.29
C MET A 45 5.25 7.84 -3.67
N CYS A 46 6.16 8.38 -2.84
CA CYS A 46 7.14 7.56 -2.14
C CYS A 46 6.84 7.61 -0.64
N LEU A 47 6.83 6.44 -0.02
CA LEU A 47 6.62 6.33 1.42
C LEU A 47 7.62 5.32 1.98
N ASN A 48 8.09 5.56 3.19
CA ASN A 48 8.93 4.57 3.84
C ASN A 48 8.07 3.48 4.47
N GLU A 49 8.72 2.41 4.91
CA GLU A 49 8.04 1.24 5.43
C GLU A 49 7.21 1.56 6.68
N ILE A 50 7.72 2.44 7.52
CA ILE A 50 7.00 2.84 8.74
C ILE A 50 5.71 3.55 8.39
N ALA A 51 5.77 4.47 7.41
CA ALA A 51 4.58 5.21 7.00
C ALA A 51 3.51 4.29 6.43
N ILE A 52 3.92 3.32 5.60
CA ILE A 52 2.96 2.36 5.06
C ILE A 52 2.35 1.54 6.18
N GLY A 53 3.15 1.11 7.14
CA GLY A 53 2.65 0.35 8.27
C GLY A 53 1.59 1.11 9.06
N LYS A 54 1.78 2.41 9.25
CA LYS A 54 0.78 3.22 9.94
C LYS A 54 -0.52 3.33 9.16
N ILE A 55 -0.43 3.45 7.85
CA ILE A 55 -1.62 3.50 7.00
C ILE A 55 -2.37 2.19 7.08
N MET A 56 -1.67 1.06 7.03
CA MET A 56 -2.31 -0.25 7.05
C MET A 56 -3.01 -0.54 8.38
N ILE A 57 -2.55 0.08 9.45
CA ILE A 57 -3.22 -0.06 10.73
C ILE A 57 -4.47 0.82 10.80
N LYS A 58 -4.39 2.04 10.27
CA LYS A 58 -5.45 3.04 10.41
C LYS A 58 -6.59 2.86 9.43
N GLU A 59 -6.30 2.45 8.20
CA GLU A 59 -7.31 2.42 7.14
C GLU A 59 -7.66 0.99 6.77
N PRO A 60 -8.94 0.71 6.49
CA PRO A 60 -9.31 -0.61 5.97
C PRO A 60 -8.55 -0.88 4.69
N GLN A 61 -8.00 -2.07 4.59
CA GLN A 61 -7.15 -2.42 3.45
C GLN A 61 -7.91 -3.29 2.47
N GLY A 62 -8.70 -2.62 1.63
CA GLY A 62 -9.36 -3.30 0.54
C GLY A 62 -10.30 -4.40 1.00
N ASP A 63 -10.13 -5.57 0.46
CA ASP A 63 -11.01 -6.72 0.64
C ASP A 63 -10.55 -7.65 1.74
N VAL A 64 -9.90 -7.13 2.62
CA VAL A 64 -9.46 -7.94 3.74
C VAL A 64 -10.67 -8.54 4.42
N PRO A 65 -10.80 -9.00 4.11
CA PRO A 65 -11.64 -9.45 4.39
C PRO A 65 -12.06 -9.68 5.11
N LEU A 66 -12.32 -9.42 5.15
CA LEU A 66 -12.85 -9.49 5.30
C LEU A 66 -13.14 -10.11 5.71
N GLU A 67 -13.08 -10.24 5.66
CA GLU A 67 -13.47 -10.75 5.68
C GLU A 67 -13.23 -11.32 6.26
N LEU A 68 -12.79 -11.09 6.27
CA LEU A 68 -12.82 -11.55 6.49
C LEU A 68 -12.97 -11.87 7.26
N LYS A 69 -12.91 -11.78 7.61
CA LYS A 69 -13.21 -12.00 7.78
C LYS A 69 -13.71 -12.53 8.30
N GLU A 70 -13.98 -12.52 8.29
CA GLU A 70 -14.65 -13.05 8.34
C GLU A 70 -14.66 -13.74 8.60
N GLU A 71 -14.47 -13.82 8.58
CA GLU A 71 -14.59 -14.45 8.53
C GLU A 71 -14.59 -14.96 9.13
N VAL A 72 -14.36 -14.75 9.37
CA VAL A 72 -14.47 -15.09 9.60
C VAL A 72 -14.80 -15.38 10.26
N PHE A 73 -15.02 -15.33 10.42
CA PHE A 73 -15.49 -15.55 10.60
C PHE A 73 -16.05 -16.02 10.89
N ALA A 74 -16.03 -15.97 11.21
CA ALA A 74 -16.73 -16.42 11.06
C ALA A 74 -16.87 -16.83 10.83
#